data_f8e60e36a1521d5f5d96abf8b6c5c589
#
_entry.id   f8e60e36a1521d5f5d96abf8b6c5c589
#
_cell.length_a   1.000
_cell.length_b   1.000
_cell.length_c   1.000
_cell.angle_alpha   90.00
_cell.angle_beta   90.00
_cell.angle_gamma   90.00
#
_symmetry.space_group_name_H-M   'P 1'
#
loop_
_entity.id
_entity.type
_entity.pdbx_description
1 polymer ?
#
loop_
_entity_poly.entity_id
_entity_poly.type
_entity_poly.pdbx_seq_one_letter_code
_entity_poly.pdbx_strand_id
1 'polypeptide(L)'
;MKLSYPIFATVFGAVLFLAGACSSSSETDFSVDYEKFTLDNGLEVIFHKDDSDPVTAVALTFHVGSARELPGRTGFAHLFEHLLFLESENLGRGGLDQMSARIGGSGANGSTSRDRTNYFQTVPNDALEKMIWAEADKMGYFINTVNEMVLEKEKQVVKNEKRQGV
;
A
#
# COMPACT_ATOMS: atom_id res chain seq x y z
N MET A 1 -35.01 52.94 -53.26
CA MET A 1 -33.81 53.07 -52.42
C MET A 1 -33.95 52.13 -51.28
N LYS A 2 -33.31 50.94 -51.35
CA LYS A 2 -33.39 49.88 -50.31
C LYS A 2 -32.14 49.94 -49.47
N LEU A 3 -32.28 50.17 -48.18
CA LEU A 3 -31.19 50.05 -47.22
C LEU A 3 -31.04 48.58 -46.84
N SER A 4 -29.90 48.04 -47.15
CA SER A 4 -29.47 46.72 -46.62
C SER A 4 -28.63 46.97 -45.37
N TYR A 5 -29.12 46.47 -44.23
CA TYR A 5 -28.36 46.46 -42.98
C TYR A 5 -27.40 45.29 -42.94
N PRO A 6 -26.18 45.44 -42.41
CA PRO A 6 -25.18 44.37 -42.39
C PRO A 6 -25.47 43.40 -41.25
N ILE A 7 -25.82 42.20 -41.61
CA ILE A 7 -25.95 41.02 -40.70
C ILE A 7 -24.60 40.63 -40.07
N PHE A 8 -23.49 41.21 -40.52
CA PHE A 8 -22.14 40.86 -40.07
C PHE A 8 -21.75 41.38 -38.68
N ALA A 9 -22.41 42.41 -38.15
CA ALA A 9 -22.04 42.98 -36.86
C ALA A 9 -22.55 42.17 -35.64
N THR A 10 -23.62 41.41 -35.80
CA THR A 10 -24.24 40.64 -34.72
C THR A 10 -23.56 39.26 -34.50
N VAL A 11 -22.91 38.71 -35.51
CA VAL A 11 -22.21 37.44 -35.39
C VAL A 11 -20.86 37.59 -34.70
N PHE A 12 -20.19 38.75 -34.85
CA PHE A 12 -18.88 39.01 -34.22
C PHE A 12 -18.99 39.27 -32.71
N GLY A 13 -20.11 39.80 -32.25
CA GLY A 13 -20.38 40.05 -30.82
C GLY A 13 -20.66 38.75 -30.03
N ALA A 14 -21.27 37.74 -30.68
CA ALA A 14 -21.61 36.47 -30.03
C ALA A 14 -20.40 35.54 -29.88
N VAL A 15 -19.41 35.66 -30.76
CA VAL A 15 -18.18 34.82 -30.69
C VAL A 15 -17.23 35.32 -29.61
N LEU A 16 -17.21 36.62 -29.30
CA LEU A 16 -16.37 37.12 -28.19
C LEU A 16 -16.89 36.78 -26.81
N PHE A 17 -18.17 36.46 -26.65
CA PHE A 17 -18.73 36.09 -25.33
C PHE A 17 -18.53 34.61 -24.97
N LEU A 18 -18.21 33.77 -25.95
CA LEU A 18 -17.94 32.33 -25.73
C LEU A 18 -16.48 32.03 -25.37
N ALA A 19 -15.57 32.98 -25.54
CA ALA A 19 -14.16 32.81 -25.21
C ALA A 19 -13.82 33.12 -23.73
N GLY A 20 -14.78 33.62 -22.94
CA GLY A 20 -14.59 34.00 -21.54
C GLY A 20 -14.93 32.93 -20.49
N ALA A 21 -15.38 31.74 -20.90
CA ALA A 21 -15.80 30.67 -20.00
C ALA A 21 -14.76 29.55 -19.78
N CYS A 22 -13.48 29.86 -19.99
CA CYS A 22 -12.43 29.04 -19.35
C CYS A 22 -12.35 29.47 -17.89
N SER A 23 -13.23 28.93 -17.07
CA SER A 23 -13.07 28.96 -15.63
C SER A 23 -11.71 28.34 -15.31
N SER A 24 -10.80 29.14 -14.76
CA SER A 24 -9.64 28.59 -14.06
C SER A 24 -10.17 27.61 -13.01
N SER A 25 -10.07 26.33 -13.27
CA SER A 25 -10.12 25.34 -12.21
C SER A 25 -9.01 25.73 -11.24
N SER A 26 -9.37 26.23 -10.07
CA SER A 26 -8.43 26.25 -8.96
C SER A 26 -8.03 24.80 -8.77
N GLU A 27 -6.83 24.43 -9.21
CA GLU A 27 -6.18 23.21 -8.74
C GLU A 27 -6.12 23.36 -7.21
N THR A 28 -7.01 22.66 -6.51
CA THR A 28 -6.83 22.47 -5.09
C THR A 28 -5.58 21.63 -4.97
N ASP A 29 -4.48 22.28 -4.61
CA ASP A 29 -3.23 21.60 -4.30
C ASP A 29 -3.52 20.66 -3.12
N PHE A 30 -3.70 19.37 -3.46
CA PHE A 30 -3.92 18.33 -2.46
C PHE A 30 -2.57 17.98 -1.84
N SER A 31 -2.37 18.37 -0.60
CA SER A 31 -1.19 18.00 0.18
C SER A 31 -1.59 17.18 1.40
N VAL A 32 -0.78 16.19 1.71
CA VAL A 32 -0.89 15.40 2.95
C VAL A 32 0.28 15.76 3.83
N ASP A 33 0.00 16.27 5.01
CA ASP A 33 1.05 16.55 6.01
C ASP A 33 1.54 15.23 6.59
N TYR A 34 2.85 15.02 6.59
CA TYR A 34 3.48 13.83 7.17
C TYR A 34 4.84 14.17 7.77
N GLU A 35 5.24 13.37 8.73
CA GLU A 35 6.59 13.36 9.27
C GLU A 35 7.37 12.17 8.70
N LYS A 36 8.63 12.38 8.36
CA LYS A 36 9.54 11.34 7.89
C LYS A 36 10.85 11.39 8.65
N PHE A 37 11.27 10.25 9.16
CA PHE A 37 12.56 10.11 9.86
C PHE A 37 13.14 8.72 9.61
N THR A 38 14.43 8.56 9.92
CA THR A 38 15.16 7.31 9.78
C THR A 38 15.67 6.87 11.14
N LEU A 39 15.46 5.61 11.50
CA LEU A 39 16.02 4.99 12.70
C LEU A 39 17.50 4.66 12.51
N ASP A 40 18.23 4.41 13.60
CA ASP A 40 19.66 4.11 13.57
C ASP A 40 20.00 2.84 12.75
N ASN A 41 19.06 1.92 12.62
CA ASN A 41 19.19 0.71 11.81
C ASN A 41 18.87 0.92 10.30
N GLY A 42 18.58 2.17 9.89
CA GLY A 42 18.26 2.52 8.51
C GLY A 42 16.78 2.37 8.12
N LEU A 43 15.89 1.97 9.04
CA LEU A 43 14.47 1.90 8.75
C LEU A 43 13.90 3.32 8.57
N GLU A 44 13.32 3.60 7.41
CA GLU A 44 12.55 4.82 7.19
C GLU A 44 11.15 4.69 7.76
N VAL A 45 10.73 5.69 8.54
CA VAL A 45 9.39 5.79 9.09
C VAL A 45 8.69 7.01 8.50
N ILE A 46 7.47 6.80 8.02
CA ILE A 46 6.59 7.87 7.55
C ILE A 46 5.36 7.84 8.45
N PHE A 47 5.05 8.96 9.04
CA PHE A 47 3.95 9.13 9.96
C PHE A 47 3.03 10.26 9.49
N HIS A 48 1.75 9.92 9.28
CA HIS A 48 0.69 10.89 9.02
C HIS A 48 -0.35 10.81 10.13
N LYS A 49 -0.64 11.95 10.75
CA LYS A 49 -1.63 12.05 11.80
C LYS A 49 -2.97 12.47 11.22
N ASP A 50 -3.98 11.62 11.42
CA ASP A 50 -5.37 11.91 11.12
C ASP A 50 -6.21 11.53 12.35
N ASP A 51 -6.89 12.50 12.93
CA ASP A 51 -7.71 12.31 14.14
C ASP A 51 -9.20 12.09 13.82
N SER A 52 -9.55 11.85 12.55
CA SER A 52 -10.94 11.66 12.13
C SER A 52 -11.55 10.36 12.63
N ASP A 53 -10.75 9.31 12.75
CA ASP A 53 -11.17 7.97 13.21
C ASP A 53 -10.23 7.43 14.32
N PRO A 54 -10.73 6.65 15.27
CA PRO A 54 -9.94 6.09 16.38
C PRO A 54 -9.15 4.85 15.98
N VAL A 55 -8.61 4.81 14.76
CA VAL A 55 -7.87 3.69 14.18
C VAL A 55 -6.57 4.16 13.53
N THR A 56 -5.59 3.27 13.50
CA THR A 56 -4.32 3.50 12.81
C THR A 56 -4.08 2.41 11.77
N ALA A 57 -3.77 2.81 10.56
CA ALA A 57 -3.24 1.92 9.54
C ALA A 57 -1.73 1.76 9.71
N VAL A 58 -1.28 0.52 9.86
CA VAL A 58 0.14 0.17 9.93
C VAL A 58 0.52 -0.53 8.63
N ALA A 59 1.55 -0.04 7.96
CA ALA A 59 2.03 -0.61 6.71
C ALA A 59 3.56 -0.75 6.72
N LEU A 60 4.04 -1.94 6.33
CA LEU A 60 5.44 -2.22 6.06
C LEU A 60 5.64 -2.32 4.55
N THR A 61 6.62 -1.62 4.01
CA THR A 61 6.95 -1.66 2.59
C THR A 61 8.41 -2.06 2.41
N PHE A 62 8.63 -3.12 1.63
CA PHE A 62 9.95 -3.59 1.24
C PHE A 62 10.19 -3.32 -0.24
N HIS A 63 11.34 -2.75 -0.58
CA HIS A 63 11.76 -2.54 -1.96
C HIS A 63 12.31 -3.84 -2.55
N VAL A 64 11.47 -4.86 -2.59
CA VAL A 64 11.75 -6.19 -3.16
C VAL A 64 10.57 -6.63 -4.02
N GLY A 65 10.85 -7.38 -5.08
CA GLY A 65 9.83 -7.85 -6.00
C GLY A 65 10.44 -8.58 -7.18
N SER A 66 9.60 -9.06 -8.10
CA SER A 66 10.02 -9.94 -9.20
C SER A 66 11.05 -9.33 -10.17
N ALA A 67 11.12 -8.02 -10.28
CA ALA A 67 12.12 -7.34 -11.13
C ALA A 67 13.56 -7.39 -10.57
N ARG A 68 13.70 -7.72 -9.28
CA ARG A 68 14.99 -7.81 -8.59
C ARG A 68 15.50 -9.26 -8.45
N GLU A 69 14.72 -10.21 -8.95
CA GLU A 69 15.03 -11.63 -8.90
C GLU A 69 15.91 -12.05 -10.07
N LEU A 70 16.73 -13.05 -9.83
CA LEU A 70 17.60 -13.61 -10.88
C LEU A 70 16.77 -14.39 -11.92
N PRO A 71 17.10 -14.32 -13.22
CA PRO A 71 16.48 -15.15 -14.23
C PRO A 71 16.53 -16.65 -13.85
N GLY A 72 15.41 -17.33 -13.95
CA GLY A 72 15.26 -18.74 -13.56
C GLY A 72 15.08 -18.99 -12.06
N ARG A 73 15.13 -17.91 -11.24
CA ARG A 73 14.88 -17.95 -9.79
C ARG A 73 13.84 -16.89 -9.42
N THR A 74 12.64 -16.98 -9.98
CA THR A 74 11.57 -16.03 -9.77
C THR A 74 10.49 -16.58 -8.85
N GLY A 75 9.77 -15.68 -8.15
CA GLY A 75 8.71 -16.00 -7.20
C GLY A 75 9.16 -16.02 -5.74
N PHE A 76 10.40 -15.66 -5.45
CA PHE A 76 10.89 -15.60 -4.06
C PHE A 76 10.23 -14.47 -3.27
N ALA A 77 10.08 -13.28 -3.85
CA ALA A 77 9.43 -12.17 -3.16
C ALA A 77 8.00 -12.53 -2.73
N HIS A 78 7.23 -13.16 -3.62
CA HIS A 78 5.88 -13.65 -3.30
C HIS A 78 5.89 -14.78 -2.26
N LEU A 79 6.85 -15.72 -2.36
CA LEU A 79 7.01 -16.75 -1.37
C LEU A 79 7.33 -16.20 0.02
N PHE A 80 8.19 -15.19 0.11
CA PHE A 80 8.48 -14.49 1.37
C PHE A 80 7.28 -13.72 1.89
N GLU A 81 6.45 -13.16 1.03
CA GLU A 81 5.17 -12.58 1.44
C GLU A 81 4.34 -13.60 2.24
N HIS A 82 4.16 -14.82 1.71
CA HIS A 82 3.44 -15.89 2.41
C HIS A 82 4.11 -16.28 3.72
N LEU A 83 5.43 -16.50 3.71
CA LEU A 83 6.16 -16.94 4.89
C LEU A 83 6.06 -15.97 6.06
N LEU A 84 6.04 -14.65 5.81
CA LEU A 84 5.92 -13.65 6.84
C LEU A 84 4.54 -13.65 7.54
N PHE A 85 3.51 -14.22 6.95
CA PHE A 85 2.19 -14.36 7.58
C PHE A 85 2.06 -15.61 8.46
N LEU A 86 2.92 -16.60 8.28
CA LEU A 86 2.71 -17.91 8.92
C LEU A 86 3.09 -17.96 10.38
N GLU A 87 4.32 -17.55 10.68
CA GLU A 87 4.91 -17.73 12.00
C GLU A 87 6.10 -16.80 12.20
N SER A 88 6.29 -16.35 13.43
CA SER A 88 7.53 -15.74 13.90
C SER A 88 7.88 -16.26 15.29
N GLU A 89 9.11 -16.10 15.71
CA GLU A 89 9.65 -16.80 16.87
C GLU A 89 8.85 -16.53 18.17
N ASN A 90 8.46 -15.26 18.41
CA ASN A 90 7.80 -14.90 19.65
C ASN A 90 6.26 -14.89 19.55
N LEU A 91 5.71 -14.67 18.36
CA LEU A 91 4.26 -14.78 18.13
C LEU A 91 3.79 -16.21 17.98
N GLY A 92 4.64 -17.10 17.46
CA GLY A 92 4.29 -18.46 17.15
C GLY A 92 3.38 -18.59 15.91
N ARG A 93 2.99 -19.81 15.61
CA ARG A 93 2.21 -20.14 14.41
C ARG A 93 0.81 -19.55 14.47
N GLY A 94 0.48 -18.76 13.43
CA GLY A 94 -0.80 -18.03 13.35
C GLY A 94 -0.94 -16.96 14.43
N GLY A 95 0.15 -16.61 15.11
CA GLY A 95 0.17 -15.68 16.23
C GLY A 95 -0.18 -14.26 15.85
N LEU A 96 0.20 -13.83 14.64
CA LEU A 96 -0.15 -12.52 14.11
C LEU A 96 -1.68 -12.37 13.99
N ASP A 97 -2.34 -13.33 13.35
CA ASP A 97 -3.80 -13.31 13.18
C ASP A 97 -4.53 -13.36 14.52
N GLN A 98 -4.07 -14.22 15.42
CA GLN A 98 -4.65 -14.34 16.76
C GLN A 98 -4.48 -13.05 17.56
N MET A 99 -3.30 -12.42 17.47
CA MET A 99 -3.04 -11.17 18.18
C MET A 99 -3.86 -10.05 17.55
N SER A 100 -3.88 -9.91 16.23
CA SER A 100 -4.69 -8.94 15.50
C SER A 100 -6.16 -9.04 15.91
N ALA A 101 -6.73 -10.24 15.92
CA ALA A 101 -8.11 -10.46 16.35
C ALA A 101 -8.36 -10.03 17.82
N ARG A 102 -7.41 -10.31 18.73
CA ARG A 102 -7.55 -9.95 20.16
C ARG A 102 -7.48 -8.45 20.42
N ILE A 103 -6.72 -7.71 19.61
CA ILE A 103 -6.55 -6.26 19.77
C ILE A 103 -7.52 -5.45 18.92
N GLY A 104 -8.46 -6.10 18.22
CA GLY A 104 -9.42 -5.44 17.35
C GLY A 104 -8.87 -5.04 15.98
N GLY A 105 -7.79 -5.67 15.55
CA GLY A 105 -7.21 -5.46 14.22
C GLY A 105 -8.09 -6.03 13.10
N SER A 106 -7.97 -5.45 11.94
CA SER A 106 -8.71 -5.84 10.74
C SER A 106 -7.92 -5.57 9.47
N GLY A 107 -8.32 -6.24 8.38
CA GLY A 107 -7.77 -5.99 7.06
C GLY A 107 -6.31 -6.37 6.89
N ALA A 108 -5.78 -7.31 7.69
CA ALA A 108 -4.43 -7.82 7.51
C ALA A 108 -4.28 -8.42 6.12
N ASN A 109 -3.35 -7.89 5.32
CA ASN A 109 -3.11 -8.34 3.96
C ASN A 109 -1.68 -7.99 3.50
N GLY A 110 -1.27 -8.57 2.39
CA GLY A 110 -0.01 -8.25 1.72
C GLY A 110 -0.19 -8.21 0.22
N SER A 111 0.79 -7.68 -0.47
CA SER A 111 0.87 -7.78 -1.93
C SER A 111 2.30 -7.66 -2.41
N THR A 112 2.64 -8.45 -3.42
CA THR A 112 3.94 -8.40 -4.09
C THR A 112 3.76 -7.93 -5.53
N SER A 113 4.57 -6.97 -5.93
CA SER A 113 4.65 -6.45 -7.29
C SER A 113 6.05 -6.69 -7.90
N ARG A 114 6.39 -5.96 -8.96
CA ARG A 114 7.70 -6.07 -9.60
C ARG A 114 8.86 -5.56 -8.74
N ASP A 115 8.62 -4.54 -7.92
CA ASP A 115 9.65 -3.82 -7.16
C ASP A 115 9.29 -3.56 -5.69
N ARG A 116 8.12 -4.02 -5.26
CA ARG A 116 7.57 -3.75 -3.93
C ARG A 116 6.85 -4.99 -3.38
N THR A 117 7.09 -5.27 -2.11
CA THR A 117 6.25 -6.14 -1.28
C THR A 117 5.82 -5.35 -0.07
N ASN A 118 4.53 -5.29 0.22
CA ASN A 118 3.99 -4.60 1.39
C ASN A 118 3.06 -5.50 2.19
N TYR A 119 2.97 -5.18 3.48
CA TYR A 119 2.06 -5.77 4.46
C TYR A 119 1.34 -4.63 5.14
N PHE A 120 0.07 -4.76 5.39
CA PHE A 120 -0.71 -3.70 6.03
C PHE A 120 -1.88 -4.26 6.80
N GLN A 121 -2.28 -3.54 7.83
CA GLN A 121 -3.49 -3.79 8.60
C GLN A 121 -3.91 -2.54 9.36
N THR A 122 -5.14 -2.53 9.84
CA THR A 122 -5.72 -1.45 10.65
C THR A 122 -5.98 -1.95 12.05
N VAL A 123 -5.61 -1.15 13.04
CA VAL A 123 -5.82 -1.45 14.47
C VAL A 123 -6.40 -0.24 15.18
N PRO A 124 -7.12 -0.42 16.31
CA PRO A 124 -7.44 0.68 17.21
C PRO A 124 -6.19 1.43 17.67
N ASN A 125 -6.29 2.74 17.89
CA ASN A 125 -5.13 3.58 18.27
C ASN A 125 -4.40 3.09 19.51
N ASP A 126 -5.13 2.56 20.51
CA ASP A 126 -4.56 2.00 21.75
C ASP A 126 -3.85 0.66 21.58
N ALA A 127 -3.97 0.05 20.40
CA ALA A 127 -3.29 -1.19 20.03
C ALA A 127 -2.05 -0.99 19.15
N LEU A 128 -1.73 0.26 18.76
CA LEU A 128 -0.65 0.56 17.84
C LEU A 128 0.70 0.00 18.30
N GLU A 129 1.09 0.19 19.57
CA GLU A 129 2.36 -0.32 20.09
C GLU A 129 2.48 -1.84 19.95
N LYS A 130 1.38 -2.56 20.25
CA LYS A 130 1.35 -4.02 20.12
C LYS A 130 1.50 -4.45 18.67
N MET A 131 0.91 -3.69 17.75
CA MET A 131 1.01 -4.00 16.33
C MET A 131 2.41 -3.71 15.80
N ILE A 132 3.02 -2.60 16.17
CA ILE A 132 4.43 -2.30 15.83
C ILE A 132 5.36 -3.41 16.35
N TRP A 133 5.14 -3.87 17.59
CA TRP A 133 5.90 -4.98 18.14
C TRP A 133 5.72 -6.27 17.31
N ALA A 134 4.50 -6.61 16.93
CA ALA A 134 4.22 -7.81 16.12
C ALA A 134 4.85 -7.74 14.73
N GLU A 135 4.80 -6.59 14.08
CA GLU A 135 5.45 -6.37 12.80
C GLU A 135 6.98 -6.42 12.92
N ALA A 136 7.55 -5.92 14.01
CA ALA A 136 8.99 -6.01 14.29
C ALA A 136 9.42 -7.47 14.53
N ASP A 137 8.63 -8.25 15.28
CA ASP A 137 8.88 -9.69 15.49
C ASP A 137 8.83 -10.46 14.16
N LYS A 138 7.82 -10.18 13.37
CA LYS A 138 7.67 -10.75 12.02
C LYS A 138 8.90 -10.43 11.15
N MET A 139 9.34 -9.19 11.08
CA MET A 139 10.50 -8.79 10.28
C MET A 139 11.82 -9.40 10.76
N GLY A 140 12.02 -9.44 12.06
CA GLY A 140 13.31 -9.84 12.66
C GLY A 140 13.47 -11.35 12.83
N TYR A 141 12.39 -12.08 13.05
CA TYR A 141 12.45 -13.43 13.60
C TYR A 141 11.64 -14.50 12.86
N PHE A 142 10.91 -14.15 11.79
CA PHE A 142 10.18 -15.16 11.01
C PHE A 142 11.10 -16.23 10.42
N ILE A 143 12.31 -15.85 10.01
CA ILE A 143 13.25 -16.78 9.36
C ILE A 143 13.65 -17.94 10.27
N ASN A 144 13.64 -17.74 11.58
CA ASN A 144 13.98 -18.76 12.57
C ASN A 144 12.91 -19.88 12.64
N THR A 145 11.71 -19.64 12.13
CA THR A 145 10.60 -20.61 12.12
C THR A 145 10.46 -21.34 10.79
N VAL A 146 11.16 -20.91 9.75
CA VAL A 146 11.10 -21.52 8.42
C VAL A 146 11.94 -22.79 8.37
N ASN A 147 11.27 -23.92 8.20
CA ASN A 147 11.89 -25.22 7.97
C ASN A 147 11.54 -25.78 6.59
N GLU A 148 12.17 -26.89 6.21
CA GLU A 148 11.98 -27.50 4.88
C GLU A 148 10.50 -27.83 4.58
N MET A 149 9.77 -28.35 5.56
CA MET A 149 8.36 -28.72 5.39
C MET A 149 7.48 -27.49 5.13
N VAL A 150 7.67 -26.41 5.88
CA VAL A 150 6.96 -25.15 5.71
C VAL A 150 7.30 -24.55 4.34
N LEU A 151 8.59 -24.52 4.00
CA LEU A 151 9.07 -23.99 2.73
C LEU A 151 8.47 -24.73 1.53
N GLU A 152 8.51 -26.06 1.52
CA GLU A 152 7.98 -26.86 0.42
C GLU A 152 6.44 -26.70 0.29
N LYS A 153 5.74 -26.63 1.41
CA LYS A 153 4.30 -26.39 1.41
C LYS A 153 3.96 -25.04 0.75
N GLU A 154 4.59 -23.96 1.19
CA GLU A 154 4.29 -22.61 0.68
C GLU A 154 4.74 -22.46 -0.78
N LYS A 155 5.83 -23.09 -1.20
CA LYS A 155 6.20 -23.17 -2.62
C LYS A 155 5.11 -23.81 -3.48
N GLN A 156 4.38 -24.81 -2.98
CA GLN A 156 3.26 -25.39 -3.71
C GLN A 156 2.04 -24.44 -3.77
N VAL A 157 1.78 -23.70 -2.68
CA VAL A 157 0.71 -22.68 -2.66
C VAL A 157 0.99 -21.63 -3.74
N VAL A 158 2.15 -20.97 -3.69
CA VAL A 158 2.56 -19.93 -4.66
C VAL A 158 2.54 -20.46 -6.11
N LYS A 159 2.98 -21.70 -6.35
CA LYS A 159 2.89 -22.31 -7.69
C LYS A 159 1.44 -22.51 -8.15
N ASN A 160 0.54 -22.83 -7.24
CA ASN A 160 -0.87 -23.01 -7.57
C ASN A 160 -1.55 -21.67 -7.88
N GLU A 161 -1.27 -20.64 -7.10
CA GLU A 161 -1.75 -19.28 -7.34
C GLU A 161 -1.30 -18.77 -8.71
N LYS A 162 -0.01 -18.92 -9.03
CA LYS A 162 0.51 -18.59 -10.35
C LYS A 162 -0.23 -19.30 -11.49
N ARG A 163 -0.63 -20.57 -11.29
CA ARG A 163 -1.41 -21.32 -12.32
C ARG A 163 -2.82 -20.81 -12.45
N GLN A 164 -3.38 -20.24 -11.38
CA GLN A 164 -4.74 -19.66 -11.36
C GLN A 164 -4.76 -18.21 -11.87
N GLY A 165 -3.60 -17.63 -12.16
CA GLY A 165 -3.49 -16.26 -12.67
C GLY A 165 -3.58 -15.18 -11.57
N VAL A 166 -3.30 -15.57 -10.36
CA VAL A 166 -3.20 -14.65 -9.21
C VAL A 166 -1.77 -14.16 -9.08
#